data_bc83efe31010b7bbe235bdf982663e00
#
_entry.id   bc83efe31010b7bbe235bdf982663e00
#
_cell.length_a   1.000
_cell.length_b   1.000
_cell.length_c   1.000
_cell.angle_alpha   90.00
_cell.angle_beta   90.00
_cell.angle_gamma   90.00
#
_symmetry.space_group_name_H-M   'P 1'
#
loop_
_entity.id
_entity.type
_entity.pdbx_description
1 polymer ?
#
loop_
_entity_poly.entity_id
_entity_poly.type
_entity_poly.pdbx_seq_one_letter_code
_entity_poly.pdbx_strand_id
1 'polypeptide(L)'
;MIKDKDIIVIGIQAWDIEIGSNCKNIAAEFAKYNRVIYVNNPLSFLDFFKTKKSERIEKRKRIVFGKENGLRKVSNNLWEFNPKTVFAPTNRIKQNYLFDRLTRYNAKKLSNEILRALNLLEFKDYILFNDSSMFLGNQIKT
;
A
#
# COMPACT_ATOMS: atom_id res chain seq x y z
N MET A 1 -12.36 -2.19 -22.31
CA MET A 1 -11.18 -2.71 -21.58
C MET A 1 -10.23 -1.54 -21.35
N ILE A 2 -9.71 -1.35 -20.12
CA ILE A 2 -8.75 -0.29 -19.77
C ILE A 2 -7.38 -0.71 -20.30
N LYS A 3 -6.73 0.15 -21.11
CA LYS A 3 -5.40 -0.09 -21.70
C LYS A 3 -4.57 1.18 -21.65
N ASP A 4 -3.25 1.00 -21.65
CA ASP A 4 -2.24 2.07 -21.72
C ASP A 4 -2.43 3.13 -20.63
N LYS A 5 -2.81 2.68 -19.42
CA LYS A 5 -2.99 3.53 -18.25
C LYS A 5 -2.01 3.17 -17.15
N ASP A 6 -1.78 4.14 -16.29
CA ASP A 6 -1.12 3.95 -15.01
C ASP A 6 -2.19 3.63 -13.96
N ILE A 7 -2.04 2.54 -13.23
CA ILE A 7 -3.04 2.09 -12.26
C ILE A 7 -2.38 1.89 -10.90
N ILE A 8 -2.98 2.50 -9.89
CA ILE A 8 -2.61 2.28 -8.49
C ILE A 8 -3.61 1.31 -7.89
N VAL A 9 -3.15 0.20 -7.36
CA VAL A 9 -3.99 -0.78 -6.66
C VAL A 9 -3.59 -0.78 -5.19
N ILE A 10 -4.51 -0.41 -4.30
CA ILE A 10 -4.29 -0.46 -2.85
C ILE A 10 -5.01 -1.68 -2.31
N GLY A 11 -4.24 -2.71 -1.93
CA GLY A 11 -4.78 -3.98 -1.48
C GLY A 11 -4.76 -4.15 0.03
N ILE A 12 -5.81 -4.78 0.59
CA ILE A 12 -5.83 -5.20 2.01
C ILE A 12 -4.79 -6.28 2.27
N GLN A 13 -4.71 -7.26 1.37
CA GLN A 13 -3.72 -8.34 1.48
C GLN A 13 -2.39 -7.91 0.88
N ALA A 14 -1.31 -8.29 1.55
CA ALA A 14 0.02 -8.04 1.03
C ALA A 14 0.30 -8.90 -0.21
N TRP A 15 1.05 -8.34 -1.16
CA TRP A 15 1.43 -9.04 -2.38
C TRP A 15 2.18 -10.35 -2.12
N ASP A 16 3.08 -10.34 -1.13
CA ASP A 16 3.98 -11.44 -0.76
C ASP A 16 3.32 -12.55 0.08
N ILE A 17 1.99 -12.58 0.23
CA ILE A 17 1.27 -13.70 0.83
C ILE A 17 0.98 -14.74 -0.26
N GLU A 18 1.22 -16.02 0.03
CA GLU A 18 0.96 -17.14 -0.89
C GLU A 18 -0.53 -17.30 -1.23
N ILE A 19 -1.42 -16.95 -0.29
CA ILE A 19 -2.86 -17.03 -0.52
C ILE A 19 -3.25 -16.00 -1.57
N GLY A 20 -3.86 -16.48 -2.66
CA GLY A 20 -4.42 -15.62 -3.70
C GLY A 20 -5.52 -14.72 -3.14
N SER A 21 -5.61 -13.51 -3.65
CA SER A 21 -6.70 -12.60 -3.36
C SER A 21 -7.25 -12.01 -4.65
N ASN A 22 -8.54 -11.65 -4.63
CA ASN A 22 -9.16 -11.01 -5.78
C ASN A 22 -8.40 -9.75 -6.20
N CYS A 23 -7.93 -8.96 -5.23
CA CYS A 23 -7.17 -7.74 -5.49
C CYS A 23 -5.84 -8.02 -6.22
N LYS A 24 -5.10 -9.08 -5.81
CA LYS A 24 -3.86 -9.48 -6.49
C LYS A 24 -4.14 -9.96 -7.92
N ASN A 25 -5.21 -10.75 -8.11
CA ASN A 25 -5.61 -11.23 -9.42
C ASN A 25 -6.03 -10.08 -10.34
N ILE A 26 -6.78 -9.11 -9.82
CA ILE A 26 -7.18 -7.89 -10.53
C ILE A 26 -5.93 -7.08 -10.93
N ALA A 27 -4.98 -6.89 -10.02
CA ALA A 27 -3.75 -6.16 -10.32
C ALA A 27 -2.91 -6.88 -11.39
N ALA A 28 -2.81 -8.20 -11.34
CA ALA A 28 -2.12 -8.99 -12.34
C ALA A 28 -2.83 -8.92 -13.72
N GLU A 29 -4.15 -8.94 -13.72
CA GLU A 29 -4.94 -8.80 -14.95
C GLU A 29 -4.79 -7.41 -15.57
N PHE A 30 -4.83 -6.35 -14.77
CA PHE A 30 -4.57 -4.98 -15.23
C PHE A 30 -3.16 -4.85 -15.82
N ALA A 31 -2.17 -5.50 -15.23
CA ALA A 31 -0.77 -5.41 -15.66
C ALA A 31 -0.51 -6.02 -17.06
N LYS A 32 -1.43 -6.78 -17.62
CA LYS A 32 -1.32 -7.28 -18.99
C LYS A 32 -1.33 -6.15 -20.03
N TYR A 33 -2.02 -5.06 -19.74
CA TYR A 33 -2.25 -3.97 -20.70
C TYR A 33 -1.97 -2.58 -20.13
N ASN A 34 -1.55 -2.48 -18.87
CA ASN A 34 -1.35 -1.24 -18.15
C ASN A 34 -0.11 -1.32 -17.26
N ARG A 35 0.44 -0.17 -16.87
CA ARG A 35 1.45 -0.15 -15.80
C ARG A 35 0.75 -0.12 -14.44
N VAL A 36 1.12 -1.00 -13.55
CA VAL A 36 0.41 -1.18 -12.27
C VAL A 36 1.39 -1.11 -11.10
N ILE A 37 1.07 -0.30 -10.10
CA ILE A 37 1.72 -0.34 -8.80
C ILE A 37 0.74 -0.91 -7.76
N TYR A 38 1.11 -2.03 -7.14
CA TYR A 38 0.38 -2.64 -6.04
C TYR A 38 0.92 -2.14 -4.71
N VAL A 39 0.13 -1.38 -3.99
CA VAL A 39 0.50 -0.80 -2.71
C VAL A 39 0.03 -1.71 -1.58
N ASN A 40 0.98 -2.25 -0.84
CA ASN A 40 0.71 -3.03 0.36
C ASN A 40 0.29 -2.12 1.52
N ASN A 41 -0.58 -2.63 2.40
CA ASN A 41 -0.89 -1.92 3.63
C ASN A 41 0.39 -1.68 4.45
N PRO A 42 0.56 -0.47 4.97
CA PRO A 42 1.64 -0.17 5.90
C PRO A 42 1.64 -1.06 7.13
N LEU A 43 2.80 -1.25 7.72
CA LEU A 43 2.91 -1.95 8.99
C LEU A 43 2.16 -1.17 10.08
N SER A 44 1.37 -1.86 10.90
CA SER A 44 0.76 -1.20 12.06
C SER A 44 1.76 -1.06 13.19
N PHE A 45 1.61 -0.04 14.01
CA PHE A 45 2.42 0.15 15.21
C PHE A 45 2.39 -1.09 16.13
N LEU A 46 1.24 -1.73 16.24
CA LEU A 46 1.10 -2.94 17.06
C LEU A 46 1.87 -4.13 16.47
N ASP A 47 1.89 -4.27 15.15
CA ASP A 47 2.65 -5.34 14.48
C ASP A 47 4.16 -5.14 14.59
N PHE A 48 4.59 -3.88 14.72
CA PHE A 48 5.99 -3.53 14.90
C PHE A 48 6.58 -4.11 16.19
N PHE A 49 5.79 -4.21 17.25
CA PHE A 49 6.18 -4.73 18.56
C PHE A 49 5.83 -6.19 18.78
N LYS A 50 5.16 -6.86 17.83
CA LYS A 50 4.90 -8.30 17.96
C LYS A 50 6.20 -9.09 17.97
N THR A 51 6.33 -9.95 18.98
CA THR A 51 7.49 -10.83 19.17
C THR A 51 7.52 -12.01 18.22
N LYS A 52 6.39 -12.37 17.60
CA LYS A 52 6.33 -13.43 16.59
C LYS A 52 7.12 -13.02 15.36
N LYS A 53 8.28 -13.62 15.18
CA LYS A 53 9.18 -13.41 14.03
C LYS A 53 8.54 -14.02 12.77
N SER A 54 7.80 -13.20 12.02
CA SER A 54 7.44 -13.50 10.65
C SER A 54 8.51 -12.85 9.75
N GLU A 55 9.09 -13.60 8.84
CA GLU A 55 10.08 -13.10 7.87
C GLU A 55 9.56 -11.87 7.13
N ARG A 56 8.27 -11.87 6.80
CA ARG A 56 7.58 -10.74 6.19
C ARG A 56 7.59 -9.49 7.07
N ILE A 57 7.34 -9.62 8.38
CA ILE A 57 7.38 -8.48 9.31
C ILE A 57 8.80 -7.94 9.42
N GLU A 58 9.79 -8.82 9.50
CA GLU A 58 11.20 -8.41 9.57
C GLU A 58 11.66 -7.71 8.27
N LYS A 59 11.26 -8.21 7.10
CA LYS A 59 11.49 -7.53 5.81
C LYS A 59 10.89 -6.12 5.83
N ARG A 60 9.64 -5.97 6.26
CA ARG A 60 8.98 -4.66 6.34
C ARG A 60 9.63 -3.73 7.35
N LYS A 61 10.10 -4.23 8.48
CA LYS A 61 10.89 -3.44 9.43
C LYS A 61 12.19 -2.94 8.77
N ARG A 62 12.90 -3.76 8.00
CA ARG A 62 14.09 -3.31 7.26
C ARG A 62 13.76 -2.20 6.28
N ILE A 63 12.61 -2.27 5.60
CA ILE A 63 12.13 -1.19 4.70
C ILE A 63 11.84 0.08 5.49
N VAL A 64 11.14 0.00 6.61
CA VAL A 64 10.84 1.15 7.50
C VAL A 64 12.14 1.83 7.95
N PHE A 65 13.16 1.06 8.31
CA PHE A 65 14.48 1.59 8.72
C PHE A 65 15.37 2.01 7.54
N GLY A 66 14.89 1.92 6.31
CA GLY A 66 15.65 2.32 5.12
C GLY A 66 16.79 1.36 4.74
N LYS A 67 16.83 0.16 5.32
CA LYS A 67 17.83 -0.88 5.01
C LYS A 67 17.49 -1.68 3.75
N GLU A 68 16.26 -1.59 3.28
CA GLU A 68 15.76 -2.28 2.09
C GLU A 68 14.83 -1.36 1.30
N ASN A 69 14.81 -1.51 -0.03
CA ASN A 69 13.92 -0.71 -0.88
C ASN A 69 12.49 -1.27 -0.79
N GLY A 70 11.52 -0.40 -0.55
CA GLY A 70 10.11 -0.75 -0.52
C GLY A 70 9.48 -0.95 -1.91
N LEU A 71 10.07 -0.38 -2.97
CA LEU A 71 9.59 -0.50 -4.34
C LEU A 71 10.34 -1.63 -5.05
N ARG A 72 9.60 -2.63 -5.54
CA ARG A 72 10.16 -3.81 -6.23
C ARG A 72 9.38 -4.09 -7.51
N LYS A 73 10.09 -4.32 -8.61
CA LYS A 73 9.50 -4.80 -9.85
C LYS A 73 9.13 -6.28 -9.72
N VAL A 74 7.87 -6.63 -9.99
CA VAL A 74 7.35 -8.00 -9.95
C VAL A 74 7.35 -8.62 -11.34
N SER A 75 6.90 -7.86 -12.32
CA SER A 75 6.90 -8.23 -13.74
C SER A 75 7.11 -6.99 -14.62
N ASN A 76 7.04 -7.14 -15.94
CA ASN A 76 7.30 -6.02 -16.85
C ASN A 76 6.50 -4.75 -16.55
N ASN A 77 5.23 -4.90 -16.19
CA ASN A 77 4.30 -3.78 -15.97
C ASN A 77 3.73 -3.75 -14.55
N LEU A 78 4.28 -4.52 -13.62
CA LEU A 78 3.77 -4.63 -12.26
C LEU A 78 4.87 -4.40 -11.24
N TRP A 79 4.62 -3.47 -10.32
CA TRP A 79 5.46 -3.17 -9.18
C TRP A 79 4.73 -3.44 -7.88
N GLU A 80 5.44 -3.96 -6.90
CA GLU A 80 5.02 -4.04 -5.51
C GLU A 80 5.63 -2.87 -4.75
N PHE A 81 4.82 -2.20 -3.94
CA PHE A 81 5.27 -1.13 -3.08
C PHE A 81 4.92 -1.40 -1.61
N ASN A 82 5.94 -1.44 -0.78
CA ASN A 82 5.84 -1.53 0.67
C ASN A 82 6.19 -0.17 1.27
N PRO A 83 5.21 0.57 1.81
CA PRO A 83 5.46 1.88 2.41
C PRO A 83 6.38 1.80 3.63
N LYS A 84 7.19 2.84 3.84
CA LYS A 84 8.01 3.02 5.05
C LYS A 84 7.18 3.51 6.24
N THR A 85 6.02 4.07 5.97
CA THR A 85 5.11 4.56 7.01
C THR A 85 4.64 3.42 7.91
N VAL A 86 4.65 3.67 9.21
CA VAL A 86 4.00 2.83 10.22
C VAL A 86 2.69 3.50 10.62
N PHE A 87 1.59 2.77 10.54
CA PHE A 87 0.28 3.29 10.88
C PHE A 87 0.07 3.37 12.40
N ALA A 88 -0.40 4.52 12.86
CA ALA A 88 -0.89 4.66 14.21
C ALA A 88 -2.11 3.74 14.43
N PRO A 89 -2.26 3.10 15.61
CA PRO A 89 -3.36 2.19 15.89
C PRO A 89 -4.67 2.98 16.01
N THR A 90 -5.60 2.71 15.12
CA THR A 90 -6.95 3.31 15.14
C THR A 90 -7.99 2.36 15.74
N ASN A 91 -7.74 1.05 15.73
CA ASN A 91 -8.73 0.01 16.10
C ASN A 91 -9.19 0.03 17.56
N ARG A 92 -8.48 0.76 18.44
CA ARG A 92 -8.81 0.84 19.88
C ARG A 92 -9.39 2.18 20.30
N ILE A 93 -9.61 3.09 19.33
CA ILE A 93 -10.07 4.44 19.63
C ILE A 93 -11.59 4.47 19.54
N LYS A 94 -12.23 4.73 20.69
CA LYS A 94 -13.68 4.84 20.80
C LYS A 94 -14.23 6.24 20.47
N GLN A 95 -13.37 7.25 20.46
CA GLN A 95 -13.76 8.64 20.20
C GLN A 95 -13.67 8.95 18.72
N ASN A 96 -14.77 9.29 18.07
CA ASN A 96 -14.87 9.55 16.65
C ASN A 96 -13.88 10.63 16.16
N TYR A 97 -13.74 11.72 16.90
CA TYR A 97 -12.84 12.82 16.51
C TYR A 97 -11.37 12.40 16.47
N LEU A 98 -10.90 11.65 17.47
CA LEU A 98 -9.52 11.18 17.53
C LEU A 98 -9.25 10.11 16.46
N PHE A 99 -10.23 9.23 16.24
CA PHE A 99 -10.21 8.24 15.16
C PHE A 99 -10.04 8.93 13.79
N ASP A 100 -10.87 9.90 13.48
CA ASP A 100 -10.82 10.64 12.22
C ASP A 100 -9.48 11.36 12.02
N ARG A 101 -8.98 12.00 13.07
CA ARG A 101 -7.69 12.72 13.03
C ARG A 101 -6.52 11.78 12.73
N LEU A 102 -6.46 10.62 13.40
CA LEU A 102 -5.42 9.62 13.18
C LEU A 102 -5.55 8.95 11.81
N THR A 103 -6.76 8.67 11.38
CA THR A 103 -7.01 8.11 10.04
C THR A 103 -6.55 9.06 8.95
N ARG A 104 -6.85 10.36 9.06
CA ARG A 104 -6.34 11.38 8.12
C ARG A 104 -4.83 11.48 8.14
N TYR A 105 -4.22 11.42 9.31
CA TYR A 105 -2.76 11.45 9.45
C TYR A 105 -2.10 10.25 8.77
N ASN A 106 -2.62 9.03 9.02
CA ASN A 106 -2.16 7.80 8.37
C ASN A 106 -2.31 7.88 6.85
N ALA A 107 -3.47 8.33 6.37
CA ALA A 107 -3.75 8.48 4.94
C ALA A 107 -2.81 9.49 4.28
N LYS A 108 -2.58 10.64 4.90
CA LYS A 108 -1.66 11.67 4.37
C LYS A 108 -0.23 11.14 4.24
N LYS A 109 0.25 10.39 5.24
CA LYS A 109 1.58 9.78 5.17
C LYS A 109 1.68 8.77 4.03
N LEU A 110 0.71 7.88 3.92
CA LEU A 110 0.67 6.88 2.85
C LEU A 110 0.59 7.55 1.47
N SER A 111 -0.27 8.55 1.32
CA SER A 111 -0.43 9.30 0.07
C SER A 111 0.89 9.93 -0.38
N ASN A 112 1.63 10.56 0.53
CA ASN A 112 2.93 11.18 0.22
C ASN A 112 3.96 10.13 -0.25
N GLU A 113 3.95 8.94 0.31
CA GLU A 113 4.85 7.87 -0.11
C GLU A 113 4.46 7.27 -1.46
N ILE A 114 3.15 7.11 -1.70
CA ILE A 114 2.63 6.69 -3.02
C ILE A 114 3.07 7.69 -4.08
N LEU A 115 2.85 8.99 -3.86
CA LEU A 115 3.25 10.04 -4.81
C LEU A 115 4.77 10.00 -5.13
N ARG A 116 5.61 9.74 -4.13
CA ARG A 116 7.05 9.56 -4.36
C ARG A 116 7.35 8.35 -5.24
N ALA A 117 6.66 7.22 -4.99
CA ALA A 117 6.82 6.02 -5.81
C ALA A 117 6.33 6.23 -7.25
N LEU A 118 5.21 6.95 -7.43
CA LEU A 118 4.69 7.32 -8.76
C LEU A 118 5.67 8.20 -9.52
N ASN A 119 6.26 9.19 -8.86
CA ASN A 119 7.28 10.06 -9.48
C ASN A 119 8.50 9.25 -9.92
N LEU A 120 8.97 8.29 -9.11
CA LEU A 120 10.09 7.41 -9.48
C LEU A 120 9.77 6.50 -10.69
N LEU A 121 8.52 6.12 -10.85
CA LEU A 121 8.05 5.31 -11.98
C LEU A 121 7.55 6.16 -13.16
N GLU A 122 7.56 7.50 -13.04
CA GLU A 122 7.03 8.43 -14.03
C GLU A 122 5.58 8.11 -14.41
N PHE A 123 4.75 7.76 -13.42
CA PHE A 123 3.32 7.51 -13.59
C PHE A 123 2.58 8.83 -13.78
N LYS A 124 1.66 8.87 -14.76
CA LYS A 124 0.85 10.05 -15.11
C LYS A 124 -0.61 9.65 -15.31
N ASP A 125 -1.53 10.56 -15.04
CA ASP A 125 -2.97 10.35 -15.29
C ASP A 125 -3.49 8.99 -14.79
N TYR A 126 -3.15 8.65 -13.56
CA TYR A 126 -3.39 7.32 -13.01
C TYR A 126 -4.83 7.11 -12.53
N ILE A 127 -5.25 5.85 -12.59
CA ILE A 127 -6.50 5.36 -12.02
C ILE A 127 -6.21 4.74 -10.65
N LEU A 128 -6.97 5.14 -9.63
CA LEU A 128 -6.88 4.54 -8.30
C LEU A 128 -7.94 3.44 -8.13
N PHE A 129 -7.50 2.20 -7.95
CA PHE A 129 -8.31 1.07 -7.51
C PHE A 129 -8.02 0.77 -6.05
N ASN A 130 -9.00 0.99 -5.18
CA ASN A 130 -8.84 0.82 -3.74
C ASN A 130 -9.69 -0.32 -3.21
N ASP A 131 -9.03 -1.39 -2.76
CA ASP A 131 -9.62 -2.55 -2.06
C ASP A 131 -9.24 -2.55 -0.56
N SER A 132 -8.75 -1.43 -0.06
CA SER A 132 -8.42 -1.27 1.35
C SER A 132 -9.65 -0.85 2.17
N SER A 133 -9.47 -0.60 3.46
CA SER A 133 -10.58 -0.18 4.30
C SER A 133 -11.24 1.09 3.77
N MET A 134 -12.58 1.14 3.84
CA MET A 134 -13.42 2.24 3.38
C MET A 134 -12.97 3.60 3.95
N PHE A 135 -12.48 3.61 5.21
CA PHE A 135 -11.97 4.82 5.87
C PHE A 135 -10.68 5.36 5.27
N LEU A 136 -9.82 4.49 4.76
CA LEU A 136 -8.55 4.89 4.16
C LEU A 136 -8.75 5.38 2.73
N GLY A 137 -9.60 4.71 1.97
CA GLY A 137 -9.87 5.05 0.58
C GLY A 137 -10.43 6.45 0.37
N ASN A 138 -11.33 6.88 1.25
CA ASN A 138 -11.90 8.23 1.19
C ASN A 138 -10.90 9.35 1.56
N GLN A 139 -9.80 9.02 2.19
CA GLN A 139 -8.80 9.98 2.65
C GLN A 139 -7.59 10.08 1.71
N ILE A 140 -7.35 9.07 0.87
CA ILE A 140 -6.30 9.10 -0.15
C ILE A 140 -6.87 9.81 -1.39
N LYS A 141 -7.04 11.11 -1.27
CA LYS A 141 -7.29 11.99 -2.42
C LYS A 141 -5.94 12.51 -2.88
N THR A 142 -5.59 12.15 -4.05
CA THR A 142 -4.45 12.71 -4.80
C THR A 142 -4.85 13.99 -5.47
#